data_a515eca45576733b3f8fc5c92706d88a
#
_entry.id   a515eca45576733b3f8fc5c92706d88a
#
_cell.length_a   1.000
_cell.length_b   1.000
_cell.length_c   1.000
_cell.angle_alpha   90.00
_cell.angle_beta   90.00
_cell.angle_gamma   90.00
#
_symmetry.space_group_name_H-M   'P 1'
#
loop_
_entity.id
_entity.type
_entity.pdbx_description
1 polymer ?
#
loop_
_entity_poly.entity_id
_entity_poly.type
_entity_poly.pdbx_seq_one_letter_code
_entity_poly.pdbx_strand_id
1 'polypeptide(L)'
;VLFFLGIYSLFISFFSVLNILYSVYFDFILDLNSYSITFLISFLLGSLFCYLGRHSAKTISLVDQIVFILLSFFLLPLLISIPYFSSIYNIDLLNSYFESVSGFTTTGFSILENINNIDEPLLLWRSSSQWLGGLFFLVATIGTIGSKQIKIKPAYLISGGASGRNFYNNFNYNFIKILAIYSLSTIFVIFLYRLIDVRL
;
A
#
# COMPACT_ATOMS: atom_id res chain seq x y z
N VAL A 1 4.33 -5.88 -14.24
CA VAL A 1 3.34 -6.06 -13.18
C VAL A 1 4.02 -6.50 -11.89
N LEU A 2 4.67 -7.68 -11.83
CA LEU A 2 5.26 -8.26 -10.61
C LEU A 2 6.23 -7.31 -9.88
N PHE A 3 7.10 -6.61 -10.60
CA PHE A 3 8.05 -5.68 -9.99
C PHE A 3 7.37 -4.60 -9.12
N PHE A 4 6.30 -4.00 -9.61
CA PHE A 4 5.57 -2.96 -8.88
C PHE A 4 4.77 -3.53 -7.70
N LEU A 5 4.15 -4.72 -7.87
CA LEU A 5 3.54 -5.44 -6.75
C LEU A 5 4.57 -5.73 -5.66
N GLY A 6 5.79 -6.11 -6.06
CA GLY A 6 6.91 -6.33 -5.14
C GLY A 6 7.26 -5.08 -4.33
N ILE A 7 7.35 -3.91 -4.98
CA ILE A 7 7.62 -2.64 -4.28
C ILE A 7 6.55 -2.38 -3.21
N TYR A 8 5.26 -2.50 -3.53
CA TYR A 8 4.19 -2.26 -2.56
C TYR A 8 4.16 -3.30 -1.45
N SER A 9 4.49 -4.57 -1.73
CA SER A 9 4.67 -5.60 -0.70
C SER A 9 5.82 -5.25 0.26
N LEU A 10 6.92 -4.68 -0.24
CA LEU A 10 8.01 -4.18 0.61
C LEU A 10 7.58 -2.97 1.46
N PHE A 11 6.70 -2.10 0.96
CA PHE A 11 6.12 -1.04 1.79
C PHE A 11 5.24 -1.60 2.91
N ILE A 12 4.44 -2.64 2.65
CA ILE A 12 3.66 -3.32 3.69
C ILE A 12 4.62 -3.90 4.75
N SER A 13 5.69 -4.54 4.32
CA SER A 13 6.75 -5.04 5.21
C SER A 13 7.36 -3.91 6.07
N PHE A 14 7.67 -2.76 5.48
CA PHE A 14 8.18 -1.59 6.20
C PHE A 14 7.19 -1.09 7.27
N PHE A 15 5.91 -0.95 6.94
CA PHE A 15 4.89 -0.55 7.91
C PHE A 15 4.71 -1.60 9.02
N SER A 16 4.88 -2.89 8.70
CA SER A 16 4.87 -3.94 9.72
C SER A 16 6.01 -3.78 10.72
N VAL A 17 7.22 -3.44 10.25
CA VAL A 17 8.36 -3.12 11.14
C VAL A 17 8.05 -1.92 12.04
N LEU A 18 7.44 -0.85 11.49
CA LEU A 18 7.04 0.31 12.30
C LEU A 18 6.03 -0.07 13.40
N ASN A 19 5.07 -0.95 13.08
CA ASN A 19 4.12 -1.46 14.08
C ASN A 19 4.80 -2.33 15.14
N ILE A 20 5.78 -3.16 14.75
CA ILE A 20 6.58 -3.94 15.72
C ILE A 20 7.33 -3.00 16.67
N LEU A 21 8.00 -1.98 16.13
CA LEU A 21 8.73 -1.00 16.95
C LEU A 21 7.78 -0.24 17.90
N TYR A 22 6.61 0.15 17.42
CA TYR A 22 5.58 0.80 18.21
C TYR A 22 5.09 -0.12 19.34
N SER A 23 4.78 -1.38 19.02
CA SER A 23 4.30 -2.36 19.99
C SER A 23 5.35 -2.66 21.07
N VAL A 24 6.62 -2.76 20.70
CA VAL A 24 7.70 -2.98 21.65
C VAL A 24 7.94 -1.75 22.55
N TYR A 25 7.86 -0.54 21.99
CA TYR A 25 8.09 0.69 22.75
C TYR A 25 6.99 0.96 23.79
N PHE A 26 5.75 0.60 23.49
CA PHE A 26 4.60 0.82 24.38
C PHE A 26 4.14 -0.44 25.13
N ASP A 27 4.95 -1.52 25.10
CA ASP A 27 4.67 -2.81 25.78
C ASP A 27 3.40 -3.54 25.33
N PHE A 28 2.92 -3.29 24.08
CA PHE A 28 1.84 -4.03 23.47
C PHE A 28 2.31 -5.36 22.86
N ILE A 29 2.57 -6.36 23.70
CA ILE A 29 3.24 -7.61 23.28
C ILE A 29 2.27 -8.58 22.58
N LEU A 30 0.96 -8.48 22.83
CA LEU A 30 -0.03 -9.49 22.44
C LEU A 30 -0.09 -9.76 20.93
N ASP A 31 -0.02 -8.72 20.10
CA ASP A 31 -0.12 -8.83 18.64
C ASP A 31 1.22 -8.79 17.90
N LEU A 32 2.33 -8.82 18.63
CA LEU A 32 3.68 -8.72 18.06
C LEU A 32 3.98 -9.84 17.04
N ASN A 33 3.47 -11.05 17.30
CA ASN A 33 3.61 -12.18 16.39
C ASN A 33 2.90 -11.93 15.05
N SER A 34 1.73 -11.29 15.07
CA SER A 34 0.94 -10.99 13.88
C SER A 34 1.67 -10.06 12.92
N TYR A 35 2.30 -9.00 13.45
CA TYR A 35 3.12 -8.10 12.65
C TYR A 35 4.41 -8.73 12.18
N SER A 36 5.02 -9.62 12.99
CA SER A 36 6.24 -10.36 12.60
C SER A 36 5.97 -11.31 11.43
N ILE A 37 4.85 -12.03 11.46
CA ILE A 37 4.41 -12.91 10.37
C ILE A 37 4.16 -12.07 9.10
N THR A 38 3.45 -10.95 9.22
CA THR A 38 3.17 -10.05 8.11
C THR A 38 4.47 -9.51 7.51
N PHE A 39 5.42 -9.11 8.35
CA PHE A 39 6.74 -8.68 7.90
C PHE A 39 7.43 -9.76 7.06
N LEU A 40 7.54 -10.97 7.58
CA LEU A 40 8.22 -12.08 6.90
C LEU A 40 7.56 -12.40 5.56
N ILE A 41 6.23 -12.57 5.53
CA ILE A 41 5.50 -12.91 4.31
C ILE A 41 5.63 -11.78 3.27
N SER A 42 5.38 -10.54 3.68
CA SER A 42 5.42 -9.39 2.77
C SER A 42 6.83 -9.11 2.26
N PHE A 43 7.86 -9.31 3.08
CA PHE A 43 9.26 -9.14 2.69
C PHE A 43 9.70 -10.22 1.71
N LEU A 44 9.39 -11.49 1.98
CA LEU A 44 9.75 -12.61 1.10
C LEU A 44 9.04 -12.49 -0.26
N LEU A 45 7.72 -12.25 -0.26
CA LEU A 45 6.96 -12.07 -1.50
C LEU A 45 7.40 -10.81 -2.25
N GLY A 46 7.62 -9.72 -1.54
CA GLY A 46 8.10 -8.48 -2.13
C GLY A 46 9.45 -8.63 -2.80
N SER A 47 10.40 -9.25 -2.13
CA SER A 47 11.74 -9.54 -2.66
C SER A 47 11.68 -10.46 -3.88
N LEU A 48 10.89 -11.53 -3.78
CA LEU A 48 10.69 -12.48 -4.88
C LEU A 48 10.08 -11.80 -6.11
N PHE A 49 9.02 -11.02 -5.93
CA PHE A 49 8.35 -10.30 -7.02
C PHE A 49 9.25 -9.22 -7.64
N CYS A 50 10.03 -8.51 -6.85
CA CYS A 50 11.03 -7.58 -7.36
C CYS A 50 12.11 -8.31 -8.18
N TYR A 51 12.60 -9.44 -7.68
CA TYR A 51 13.60 -10.24 -8.37
C TYR A 51 13.09 -10.80 -9.71
N LEU A 52 11.91 -11.42 -9.72
CA LEU A 52 11.31 -11.99 -10.93
C LEU A 52 10.87 -10.89 -11.93
N GLY A 53 10.40 -9.75 -11.43
CA GLY A 53 9.86 -8.67 -12.25
C GLY A 53 10.89 -7.70 -12.83
N ARG A 54 12.15 -7.72 -12.37
CA ARG A 54 13.18 -6.70 -12.70
C ARG A 54 13.47 -6.55 -14.20
N HIS A 55 13.47 -7.64 -14.95
CA HIS A 55 13.77 -7.63 -16.38
C HIS A 55 12.58 -7.12 -17.23
N SER A 56 11.36 -7.42 -16.81
CA SER A 56 10.11 -7.04 -17.52
C SER A 56 9.58 -5.65 -17.12
N ALA A 57 10.19 -5.01 -16.13
CA ALA A 57 9.69 -3.72 -15.61
C ALA A 57 9.81 -2.56 -16.61
N LYS A 58 10.71 -2.66 -17.58
CA LYS A 58 11.01 -1.58 -18.56
C LYS A 58 10.05 -1.54 -19.75
N THR A 59 9.31 -2.62 -20.00
CA THR A 59 8.41 -2.78 -21.16
C THR A 59 6.99 -3.08 -20.68
N ILE A 60 6.24 -2.06 -20.30
CA ILE A 60 4.90 -2.22 -19.75
C ILE A 60 3.89 -1.59 -20.70
N SER A 61 2.93 -2.38 -21.18
CA SER A 61 1.81 -1.91 -21.98
C SER A 61 0.74 -1.19 -21.12
N LEU A 62 -0.21 -0.51 -21.74
CA LEU A 62 -1.36 0.06 -21.02
C LEU A 62 -2.20 -1.03 -20.35
N VAL A 63 -2.34 -2.18 -21.02
CA VAL A 63 -3.05 -3.34 -20.47
C VAL A 63 -2.36 -3.83 -19.19
N ASP A 64 -1.02 -3.95 -19.22
CA ASP A 64 -0.26 -4.35 -18.02
C ASP A 64 -0.43 -3.39 -16.86
N GLN A 65 -0.57 -2.08 -17.14
CA GLN A 65 -0.82 -1.05 -16.12
C GLN A 65 -2.19 -1.25 -15.47
N ILE A 66 -3.23 -1.48 -16.29
CA ILE A 66 -4.58 -1.74 -15.79
C ILE A 66 -4.61 -3.03 -14.99
N VAL A 67 -4.00 -4.10 -15.52
CA VAL A 67 -3.88 -5.39 -14.82
C VAL A 67 -3.13 -5.22 -13.50
N PHE A 68 -2.05 -4.44 -13.47
CA PHE A 68 -1.32 -4.13 -12.23
C PHE A 68 -2.23 -3.47 -11.20
N ILE A 69 -2.98 -2.43 -11.58
CA ILE A 69 -3.86 -1.71 -10.67
C ILE A 69 -4.96 -2.64 -10.12
N LEU A 70 -5.61 -3.41 -10.98
CA LEU A 70 -6.66 -4.35 -10.58
C LEU A 70 -6.11 -5.42 -9.64
N LEU A 71 -4.98 -6.07 -9.99
CA LEU A 71 -4.36 -7.09 -9.15
C LEU A 71 -3.91 -6.52 -7.80
N SER A 72 -3.43 -5.28 -7.77
CA SER A 72 -3.02 -4.64 -6.51
C SER A 72 -4.18 -4.47 -5.55
N PHE A 73 -5.37 -4.09 -6.02
CA PHE A 73 -6.57 -3.97 -5.18
C PHE A 73 -7.07 -5.31 -4.62
N PHE A 74 -6.69 -6.43 -5.22
CA PHE A 74 -7.01 -7.76 -4.69
C PHE A 74 -5.88 -8.34 -3.83
N LEU A 75 -4.63 -8.27 -4.28
CA LEU A 75 -3.52 -8.99 -3.66
C LEU A 75 -2.92 -8.25 -2.46
N LEU A 76 -2.78 -6.91 -2.52
CA LEU A 76 -2.18 -6.16 -1.41
C LEU A 76 -3.06 -6.19 -0.14
N PRO A 77 -4.40 -6.07 -0.23
CA PRO A 77 -5.25 -6.26 0.94
C PRO A 77 -5.15 -7.65 1.59
N LEU A 78 -4.81 -8.70 0.83
CA LEU A 78 -4.56 -10.02 1.42
C LEU A 78 -3.36 -10.01 2.37
N LEU A 79 -2.29 -9.29 2.03
CA LEU A 79 -1.14 -9.12 2.93
C LEU A 79 -1.49 -8.23 4.13
N ILE A 80 -2.26 -7.18 3.90
CA ILE A 80 -2.71 -6.26 4.95
C ILE A 80 -3.69 -6.93 5.92
N SER A 81 -4.43 -7.98 5.48
CA SER A 81 -5.39 -8.69 6.33
C SER A 81 -4.76 -9.59 7.38
N ILE A 82 -3.47 -9.95 7.23
CA ILE A 82 -2.81 -10.88 8.14
C ILE A 82 -2.86 -10.42 9.60
N PRO A 83 -2.52 -9.17 9.97
CA PRO A 83 -2.62 -8.73 11.36
C PRO A 83 -4.04 -8.77 11.92
N TYR A 84 -5.06 -8.45 11.13
CA TYR A 84 -6.45 -8.54 11.59
C TYR A 84 -6.88 -9.97 11.87
N PHE A 85 -6.55 -10.89 10.95
CA PHE A 85 -6.89 -12.30 11.08
C PHE A 85 -6.14 -12.99 12.22
N SER A 86 -4.87 -12.65 12.43
CA SER A 86 -4.01 -13.25 13.45
C SER A 86 -4.01 -12.50 14.78
N SER A 87 -4.81 -11.44 14.92
CA SER A 87 -4.95 -10.66 16.16
C SER A 87 -5.73 -11.45 17.23
N ILE A 88 -5.60 -10.95 18.47
CA ILE A 88 -6.36 -11.49 19.63
C ILE A 88 -7.89 -11.34 19.48
N TYR A 89 -8.36 -10.51 18.57
CA TYR A 89 -9.79 -10.22 18.37
C TYR A 89 -10.55 -11.33 17.62
N ASN A 90 -9.86 -12.38 17.15
CA ASN A 90 -10.44 -13.51 16.42
C ASN A 90 -11.35 -13.10 15.26
N ILE A 91 -10.92 -12.09 14.50
CA ILE A 91 -11.64 -11.62 13.32
C ILE A 91 -11.51 -12.68 12.23
N ASP A 92 -12.63 -13.15 11.69
CA ASP A 92 -12.60 -14.15 10.62
C ASP A 92 -11.94 -13.62 9.34
N LEU A 93 -11.52 -14.51 8.47
CA LEU A 93 -10.72 -14.15 7.28
C LEU A 93 -11.46 -13.20 6.33
N LEU A 94 -12.78 -13.36 6.16
CA LEU A 94 -13.60 -12.52 5.31
C LEU A 94 -13.68 -11.10 5.84
N ASN A 95 -13.93 -10.95 7.13
CA ASN A 95 -14.00 -9.67 7.81
C ASN A 95 -12.63 -8.99 7.86
N SER A 96 -11.55 -9.74 8.11
CA SER A 96 -10.18 -9.23 8.04
C SER A 96 -9.81 -8.70 6.65
N TYR A 97 -10.23 -9.43 5.61
CA TYR A 97 -10.03 -8.99 4.24
C TYR A 97 -10.87 -7.76 3.91
N PHE A 98 -12.14 -7.71 4.33
CA PHE A 98 -13.00 -6.53 4.17
C PHE A 98 -12.39 -5.28 4.82
N GLU A 99 -11.92 -5.39 6.07
CA GLU A 99 -11.26 -4.28 6.78
C GLU A 99 -10.01 -3.79 6.02
N SER A 100 -9.24 -4.73 5.49
CA SER A 100 -8.03 -4.44 4.70
C SER A 100 -8.34 -3.77 3.36
N VAL A 101 -9.36 -4.24 2.65
CA VAL A 101 -9.82 -3.61 1.40
C VAL A 101 -10.33 -2.21 1.70
N SER A 102 -11.17 -2.05 2.73
CA SER A 102 -11.68 -0.75 3.14
C SER A 102 -10.57 0.24 3.50
N GLY A 103 -9.55 -0.23 4.23
CA GLY A 103 -8.35 0.56 4.52
C GLY A 103 -7.59 0.93 3.26
N PHE A 104 -7.18 -0.05 2.45
CA PHE A 104 -6.36 0.15 1.26
C PHE A 104 -7.06 0.98 0.17
N THR A 105 -8.38 0.86 0.02
CA THR A 105 -9.16 1.71 -0.90
C THR A 105 -9.48 3.09 -0.34
N THR A 106 -9.01 3.40 0.88
CA THR A 106 -9.29 4.66 1.60
C THR A 106 -10.79 4.94 1.82
N THR A 107 -11.62 3.90 1.76
CA THR A 107 -13.08 4.01 1.94
C THR A 107 -13.45 4.28 3.39
N GLY A 108 -12.73 3.66 4.33
CA GLY A 108 -12.88 3.94 5.77
C GLY A 108 -14.02 3.23 6.48
N PHE A 109 -14.81 2.38 5.80
CA PHE A 109 -15.79 1.52 6.47
C PHE A 109 -15.10 0.54 7.40
N SER A 110 -15.73 0.23 8.53
CA SER A 110 -15.21 -0.71 9.52
C SER A 110 -16.30 -1.63 10.03
N ILE A 111 -15.90 -2.88 10.23
CA ILE A 111 -16.69 -3.88 10.96
C ILE A 111 -16.39 -3.85 12.47
N LEU A 112 -15.38 -3.08 12.88
CA LEU A 112 -14.97 -2.96 14.26
C LEU A 112 -15.95 -2.02 14.99
N GLU A 113 -16.88 -2.59 15.76
CA GLU A 113 -18.00 -1.86 16.38
C GLU A 113 -17.56 -0.79 17.39
N ASN A 114 -16.48 -1.06 18.14
CA ASN A 114 -15.96 -0.17 19.17
C ASN A 114 -14.45 0.09 19.00
N ILE A 115 -14.10 1.13 18.27
CA ILE A 115 -12.71 1.54 18.03
C ILE A 115 -11.96 1.79 19.35
N ASN A 116 -12.65 2.23 20.42
CA ASN A 116 -12.04 2.49 21.71
C ASN A 116 -11.58 1.22 22.46
N ASN A 117 -12.04 0.06 22.05
CA ASN A 117 -11.67 -1.22 22.65
C ASN A 117 -10.59 -1.96 21.85
N ILE A 118 -10.05 -1.32 20.83
CA ILE A 118 -9.03 -1.90 19.95
C ILE A 118 -7.68 -1.36 20.37
N ASP A 119 -6.68 -2.24 20.38
CA ASP A 119 -5.31 -1.87 20.69
C ASP A 119 -4.75 -0.83 19.72
N GLU A 120 -4.01 0.12 20.24
CA GLU A 120 -3.40 1.19 19.46
C GLU A 120 -2.54 0.69 18.27
N PRO A 121 -1.76 -0.41 18.38
CA PRO A 121 -1.03 -0.97 17.24
C PRO A 121 -1.93 -1.37 16.07
N LEU A 122 -3.13 -1.93 16.34
CA LEU A 122 -4.05 -2.32 15.27
C LEU A 122 -4.69 -1.09 14.61
N LEU A 123 -4.95 -0.02 15.38
CA LEU A 123 -5.40 1.27 14.84
C LEU A 123 -4.29 1.93 14.00
N LEU A 124 -3.05 1.86 14.44
CA LEU A 124 -1.89 2.33 13.68
C LEU A 124 -1.73 1.54 12.37
N TRP A 125 -1.91 0.22 12.42
CA TRP A 125 -1.90 -0.64 11.23
C TRP A 125 -2.97 -0.23 10.22
N ARG A 126 -4.20 0.00 10.70
CA ARG A 126 -5.31 0.47 9.89
C ARG A 126 -5.00 1.81 9.21
N SER A 127 -4.49 2.78 9.97
CA SER A 127 -4.09 4.09 9.45
C SER A 127 -2.95 3.97 8.43
N SER A 128 -2.00 3.07 8.68
CA SER A 128 -0.89 2.75 7.76
C SER A 128 -1.41 2.17 6.44
N SER A 129 -2.41 1.29 6.49
CA SER A 129 -3.02 0.72 5.28
C SER A 129 -3.76 1.76 4.44
N GLN A 130 -4.46 2.70 5.08
CA GLN A 130 -5.11 3.84 4.40
C GLN A 130 -4.08 4.78 3.78
N TRP A 131 -3.01 5.08 4.49
CA TRP A 131 -1.93 5.90 3.98
C TRP A 131 -1.25 5.26 2.75
N LEU A 132 -0.98 3.97 2.82
CA LEU A 132 -0.39 3.21 1.71
C LEU A 132 -1.33 3.17 0.50
N GLY A 133 -2.63 2.97 0.73
CA GLY A 133 -3.65 2.96 -0.32
C GLY A 133 -3.80 4.31 -1.02
N GLY A 134 -3.77 5.41 -0.26
CA GLY A 134 -3.76 6.78 -0.81
C GLY A 134 -2.51 7.04 -1.67
N LEU A 135 -1.34 6.64 -1.20
CA LEU A 135 -0.10 6.72 -1.98
C LEU A 135 -0.19 5.89 -3.26
N PHE A 136 -0.71 4.65 -3.17
CA PHE A 136 -0.92 3.79 -4.32
C PHE A 136 -1.81 4.45 -5.37
N PHE A 137 -2.95 4.98 -4.94
CA PHE A 137 -3.90 5.65 -5.83
C PHE A 137 -3.27 6.85 -6.55
N LEU A 138 -2.54 7.71 -5.84
CA LEU A 138 -1.86 8.87 -6.43
C LEU A 138 -0.80 8.44 -7.47
N VAL A 139 0.04 7.46 -7.11
CA VAL A 139 1.08 6.95 -8.01
C VAL A 139 0.48 6.27 -9.23
N ALA A 140 -0.56 5.46 -9.06
CA ALA A 140 -1.25 4.78 -10.15
C ALA A 140 -1.90 5.79 -11.10
N THR A 141 -2.59 6.80 -10.56
CA THR A 141 -3.26 7.85 -11.35
C THR A 141 -2.26 8.68 -12.15
N ILE A 142 -1.19 9.17 -11.51
CA ILE A 142 -0.17 9.98 -12.20
C ILE A 142 0.62 9.12 -13.19
N GLY A 143 0.88 7.86 -12.88
CA GLY A 143 1.54 6.93 -13.78
C GLY A 143 0.73 6.66 -15.06
N THR A 144 -0.59 6.56 -14.96
CA THR A 144 -1.47 6.30 -16.10
C THR A 144 -1.81 7.57 -16.88
N ILE A 145 -2.14 8.67 -16.21
CA ILE A 145 -2.57 9.94 -16.85
C ILE A 145 -1.36 10.78 -17.27
N GLY A 146 -0.26 10.72 -16.54
CA GLY A 146 0.94 11.54 -16.76
C GLY A 146 1.76 11.23 -18.02
N SER A 147 1.39 10.21 -18.78
CA SER A 147 1.93 9.99 -20.12
C SER A 147 1.34 11.02 -21.06
N LYS A 148 2.06 12.09 -21.31
CA LYS A 148 1.69 13.34 -22.03
C LYS A 148 1.13 13.21 -23.46
N GLN A 149 0.73 12.05 -23.91
CA GLN A 149 0.07 11.84 -25.20
C GLN A 149 -0.94 10.69 -25.10
N ILE A 150 -2.09 10.96 -24.50
CA ILE A 150 -3.29 10.18 -24.86
C ILE A 150 -3.76 10.67 -26.24
N LYS A 151 -2.95 10.44 -27.26
CA LYS A 151 -3.49 10.28 -28.61
C LYS A 151 -4.06 8.86 -28.64
N ILE A 152 -5.34 8.75 -28.34
CA ILE A 152 -6.11 7.51 -28.44
C ILE A 152 -6.13 7.09 -29.93
N LYS A 153 -5.05 6.46 -30.38
CA LYS A 153 -5.07 5.67 -31.61
C LYS A 153 -5.21 4.21 -31.17
N PRO A 154 -6.25 3.49 -31.63
CA PRO A 154 -6.47 2.08 -31.25
C PRO A 154 -5.25 1.18 -31.46
N ALA A 155 -4.38 1.50 -32.42
CA ALA A 155 -3.13 0.79 -32.68
C ALA A 155 -2.08 0.92 -31.56
N TYR A 156 -2.17 1.90 -30.69
CA TYR A 156 -1.23 2.08 -29.55
C TYR A 156 -1.52 1.17 -28.36
N LEU A 157 -2.71 0.64 -28.26
CA LEU A 157 -3.08 -0.29 -27.18
C LEU A 157 -2.36 -1.64 -27.31
N ILE A 158 -1.93 -2.00 -28.50
CA ILE A 158 -1.36 -3.31 -28.84
C ILE A 158 0.17 -3.25 -29.00
N SER A 159 0.74 -2.09 -29.37
CA SER A 159 2.18 -1.94 -29.56
C SER A 159 2.89 -1.42 -28.31
N GLY A 160 3.47 -2.33 -27.52
CA GLY A 160 4.11 -2.05 -26.22
C GLY A 160 5.41 -1.23 -26.19
N GLY A 161 5.83 -0.65 -27.35
CA GLY A 161 7.19 -0.11 -27.43
C GLY A 161 7.44 1.26 -26.77
N ALA A 162 6.62 2.25 -27.06
CA ALA A 162 6.86 3.64 -26.62
C ALA A 162 6.14 3.98 -25.29
N SER A 163 4.98 3.39 -25.03
CA SER A 163 4.17 3.64 -23.84
C SER A 163 4.79 3.02 -22.58
N GLY A 164 5.37 1.83 -22.70
CA GLY A 164 5.91 1.10 -21.55
C GLY A 164 7.16 1.74 -20.94
N ARG A 165 8.04 2.27 -21.77
CA ARG A 165 9.24 3.00 -21.32
C ARG A 165 8.87 4.30 -20.60
N ASN A 166 7.83 4.97 -21.05
CA ASN A 166 7.33 6.20 -20.43
C ASN A 166 6.70 5.93 -19.06
N PHE A 167 5.95 4.82 -18.89
CA PHE A 167 5.37 4.45 -17.60
C PHE A 167 6.45 4.15 -16.56
N TYR A 168 7.46 3.33 -16.89
CA TYR A 168 8.54 3.01 -15.97
C TYR A 168 9.33 4.26 -15.53
N ASN A 169 9.70 5.12 -16.48
CA ASN A 169 10.41 6.35 -16.20
C ASN A 169 9.53 7.33 -15.39
N ASN A 170 8.25 7.46 -15.72
CA ASN A 170 7.31 8.29 -14.98
C ASN A 170 7.04 7.72 -13.59
N PHE A 171 6.93 6.40 -13.44
CA PHE A 171 6.76 5.77 -12.15
C PHE A 171 7.95 6.07 -11.24
N ASN A 172 9.17 5.76 -11.67
CA ASN A 172 10.35 5.98 -10.83
C ASN A 172 10.61 7.47 -10.53
N TYR A 173 10.47 8.33 -11.53
CA TYR A 173 10.72 9.77 -11.37
C TYR A 173 9.63 10.44 -10.51
N ASN A 174 8.38 10.12 -10.75
CA ASN A 174 7.26 10.73 -10.03
C ASN A 174 7.03 10.06 -8.67
N PHE A 175 7.35 8.77 -8.51
CA PHE A 175 7.16 8.04 -7.27
C PHE A 175 7.83 8.72 -6.08
N ILE A 176 9.12 9.04 -6.19
CA ILE A 176 9.88 9.70 -5.12
C ILE A 176 9.29 11.09 -4.83
N LYS A 177 8.90 11.84 -5.87
CA LYS A 177 8.29 13.17 -5.68
C LYS A 177 6.92 13.08 -5.00
N ILE A 178 6.08 12.16 -5.45
CA ILE A 178 4.76 11.94 -4.85
C ILE A 178 4.92 11.50 -3.41
N LEU A 179 5.80 10.54 -3.15
CA LEU A 179 6.11 10.06 -1.81
C LEU A 179 6.57 11.21 -0.90
N ALA A 180 7.49 12.03 -1.36
CA ALA A 180 7.99 13.18 -0.60
C ALA A 180 6.88 14.20 -0.30
N ILE A 181 6.09 14.60 -1.30
CA ILE A 181 5.01 15.57 -1.12
C ILE A 181 3.94 14.99 -0.20
N TYR A 182 3.56 13.73 -0.37
CA TYR A 182 2.55 13.04 0.43
C TYR A 182 2.99 12.91 1.89
N SER A 183 4.25 12.52 2.13
CA SER A 183 4.83 12.44 3.48
C SER A 183 4.94 13.82 4.13
N LEU A 184 5.38 14.85 3.40
CA LEU A 184 5.46 16.22 3.91
C LEU A 184 4.07 16.77 4.27
N SER A 185 3.06 16.52 3.43
CA SER A 185 1.67 16.93 3.74
C SER A 185 1.13 16.21 4.97
N THR A 186 1.46 14.92 5.16
CA THR A 186 1.09 14.17 6.37
C THR A 186 1.73 14.78 7.62
N ILE A 187 3.04 15.05 7.58
CA ILE A 187 3.77 15.69 8.69
C ILE A 187 3.18 17.07 8.99
N PHE A 188 2.85 17.85 7.96
CA PHE A 188 2.25 19.16 8.12
C PHE A 188 0.87 19.09 8.81
N VAL A 189 0.03 18.12 8.43
CA VAL A 189 -1.27 17.90 9.07
C VAL A 189 -1.10 17.47 10.53
N ILE A 190 -0.17 16.55 10.83
CA ILE A 190 0.14 16.14 12.21
C ILE A 190 0.57 17.36 13.04
N PHE A 191 1.43 18.22 12.48
CA PHE A 191 1.87 19.44 13.14
C PHE A 191 0.70 20.39 13.43
N LEU A 192 -0.25 20.55 12.48
CA LEU A 192 -1.46 21.37 12.72
C LEU A 192 -2.34 20.79 13.82
N TYR A 193 -2.56 19.46 13.86
CA TYR A 193 -3.33 18.84 14.95
C TYR A 193 -2.67 19.04 16.31
N ARG A 194 -1.35 19.00 16.35
CA ARG A 194 -0.59 19.27 17.58
C ARG A 194 -0.74 20.72 18.06
N LEU A 195 -0.81 21.68 17.13
CA LEU A 195 -1.02 23.10 17.47
C LEU A 195 -2.44 23.39 18.02
N ILE A 196 -3.43 22.59 17.59
CA ILE A 196 -4.84 22.77 18.03
C ILE A 196 -5.13 21.93 19.29
N ASP A 197 -4.11 21.29 19.87
CA ASP A 197 -4.21 20.45 21.09
C ASP A 197 -5.18 19.26 20.94
N VAL A 198 -5.39 18.81 19.70
CA VAL A 198 -6.12 17.56 19.43
C VAL A 198 -5.23 16.40 19.83
N ARG A 199 -5.70 15.51 20.70
CA ARG A 199 -5.00 14.25 20.99
C ARG A 199 -4.91 13.41 19.72
N LEU A 200 -3.68 13.09 19.35
CA LEU A 200 -3.36 12.18 18.23
C LEU A 200 -3.44 10.75 18.71
#